data_e1dd10471ba5aacdc0a8f92ab816d027
#
_entry.id   e1dd10471ba5aacdc0a8f92ab816d027
#
_cell.length_a   1.000
_cell.length_b   1.000
_cell.length_c   1.000
_cell.angle_alpha   90.00
_cell.angle_beta   90.00
_cell.angle_gamma   90.00
#
_symmetry.space_group_name_H-M   'P 1'
#
loop_
_entity.id
_entity.type
_entity.pdbx_description
1 polymer ?
#
loop_
_entity_poly.entity_id
_entity_poly.type
_entity_poly.pdbx_seq_one_letter_code
_entity_poly.pdbx_strand_id
1 'polypeptide(L)'
;MGSMWTALILVALTAAPVAAQGNLSRNRYAPNSTSNPFGAGSPYNPNSINNPYGQYGSPYSPKSATNPYATEAPMLFDSQGNFRGTLSSNPYDPNSVSNPYGRYGSPYSPDSINNPYGAGNPYSADSPNNPYGNGWKIIGR
;
A
#
# COMPACT_ATOMS: atom_id res chain seq x y z
N MET A 1 -5.80 -5.87 -42.69
CA MET A 1 -4.49 -5.60 -42.17
C MET A 1 -4.51 -4.86 -40.88
N GLY A 2 -4.95 -3.64 -40.90
CA GLY A 2 -4.91 -2.81 -39.73
C GLY A 2 -5.75 -3.31 -38.58
N SER A 3 -6.75 -4.09 -38.86
CA SER A 3 -7.68 -4.56 -37.84
C SER A 3 -7.03 -5.40 -36.74
N MET A 4 -5.94 -6.01 -37.05
CA MET A 4 -5.27 -6.82 -36.05
C MET A 4 -4.64 -6.01 -34.92
N TRP A 5 -4.26 -4.83 -35.25
CA TRP A 5 -3.66 -3.93 -34.28
C TRP A 5 -4.64 -3.55 -33.20
N THR A 6 -5.84 -3.34 -33.61
CA THR A 6 -6.90 -2.99 -32.68
C THR A 6 -7.07 -4.05 -31.61
N ALA A 7 -6.98 -5.29 -32.01
CA ALA A 7 -7.15 -6.39 -31.05
C ALA A 7 -6.08 -6.35 -29.97
N LEU A 8 -4.86 -6.06 -30.35
CA LEU A 8 -3.77 -6.00 -29.39
C LEU A 8 -3.93 -4.86 -28.40
N ILE A 9 -4.35 -3.72 -28.93
CA ILE A 9 -4.59 -2.56 -28.07
C ILE A 9 -5.70 -2.88 -27.09
N LEU A 10 -6.71 -3.56 -27.56
CA LEU A 10 -7.83 -3.93 -26.74
C LEU A 10 -7.41 -4.80 -25.56
N VAL A 11 -6.53 -5.75 -25.82
CA VAL A 11 -6.02 -6.61 -24.75
C VAL A 11 -5.30 -5.78 -23.70
N ALA A 12 -4.49 -4.83 -24.12
CA ALA A 12 -3.80 -3.96 -23.20
C ALA A 12 -4.77 -3.15 -22.34
N LEU A 13 -5.86 -2.70 -22.94
CA LEU A 13 -6.86 -1.93 -22.21
C LEU A 13 -7.65 -2.76 -21.23
N THR A 14 -7.80 -4.04 -21.52
CA THR A 14 -8.53 -4.93 -20.63
C THR A 14 -7.69 -5.45 -19.49
N ALA A 15 -6.38 -5.23 -19.55
CA ALA A 15 -5.54 -5.56 -18.41
C ALA A 15 -6.11 -4.83 -17.20
N ALA A 16 -6.60 -5.60 -16.27
CA ALA A 16 -7.29 -5.04 -15.12
C ALA A 16 -6.37 -4.08 -14.39
N PRO A 17 -6.81 -2.86 -14.18
CA PRO A 17 -6.04 -1.94 -13.36
C PRO A 17 -5.97 -2.50 -11.95
N VAL A 18 -4.79 -2.43 -11.36
CA VAL A 18 -4.63 -2.79 -9.96
C VAL A 18 -5.29 -1.69 -9.15
N ALA A 19 -6.19 -2.08 -8.27
CA ALA A 19 -6.95 -1.11 -7.49
C ALA A 19 -6.03 -0.43 -6.47
N ALA A 20 -6.06 0.90 -6.48
CA ALA A 20 -5.40 1.68 -5.44
C ALA A 20 -6.32 1.69 -4.22
N GLN A 21 -5.79 1.33 -3.05
CA GLN A 21 -6.52 1.35 -1.79
C GLN A 21 -6.31 2.65 -1.03
N GLY A 22 -5.90 3.71 -1.72
CA GLY A 22 -5.57 4.97 -1.13
C GLY A 22 -4.09 5.06 -0.77
N ASN A 23 -3.78 5.98 0.12
CA ASN A 23 -2.41 6.21 0.57
C ASN A 23 -2.25 5.80 2.02
N LEU A 24 -1.19 5.07 2.30
CA LEU A 24 -0.78 4.79 3.68
C LEU A 24 -0.29 6.10 4.28
N SER A 25 -1.03 6.66 5.21
CA SER A 25 -0.78 8.00 5.73
C SER A 25 -1.41 8.17 7.10
N ARG A 26 -0.83 9.03 7.91
CA ARG A 26 -1.42 9.46 9.17
C ARG A 26 -2.27 10.72 9.02
N ASN A 27 -2.41 11.24 7.81
CA ASN A 27 -3.23 12.41 7.56
C ASN A 27 -4.70 12.05 7.65
N ARG A 28 -5.37 12.54 8.67
CA ARG A 28 -6.78 12.21 8.93
C ARG A 28 -7.76 12.97 8.05
N TYR A 29 -7.29 13.96 7.33
CA TYR A 29 -8.13 14.87 6.57
C TYR A 29 -8.09 14.63 5.06
N ALA A 30 -7.04 13.96 4.58
CA ALA A 30 -6.94 13.69 3.15
C ALA A 30 -7.93 12.59 2.76
N PRO A 31 -8.70 12.78 1.69
CA PRO A 31 -9.71 11.77 1.29
C PRO A 31 -9.09 10.43 0.88
N ASN A 32 -7.83 10.44 0.43
CA ASN A 32 -7.16 9.21 0.02
C ASN A 32 -6.38 8.53 1.15
N SER A 33 -6.41 9.09 2.35
CA SER A 33 -5.62 8.56 3.46
C SER A 33 -6.30 7.39 4.15
N THR A 34 -5.51 6.37 4.49
CA THR A 34 -5.99 5.24 5.27
C THR A 34 -6.35 5.63 6.70
N SER A 35 -5.93 6.81 7.15
CA SER A 35 -6.30 7.32 8.48
C SER A 35 -7.59 8.13 8.47
N ASN A 36 -8.19 8.35 7.30
CA ASN A 36 -9.44 9.06 7.19
C ASN A 36 -10.61 8.06 7.15
N PRO A 37 -11.39 7.95 8.23
CA PRO A 37 -12.48 6.96 8.30
C PRO A 37 -13.66 7.29 7.39
N PHE A 38 -13.71 8.49 6.81
CA PHE A 38 -14.73 8.91 5.86
C PHE A 38 -14.24 8.87 4.42
N GLY A 39 -12.98 8.45 4.20
CA GLY A 39 -12.38 8.33 2.89
C GLY A 39 -11.83 6.92 2.66
N ALA A 40 -10.60 6.84 2.18
CA ALA A 40 -9.96 5.56 1.87
C ALA A 40 -9.81 4.65 3.10
N GLY A 41 -9.83 5.21 4.30
CA GLY A 41 -9.73 4.44 5.53
C GLY A 41 -11.05 3.97 6.10
N SER A 42 -12.15 4.12 5.38
CA SER A 42 -13.47 3.70 5.87
C SER A 42 -13.50 2.18 6.10
N PRO A 43 -13.99 1.74 7.28
CA PRO A 43 -14.14 0.31 7.55
C PRO A 43 -15.23 -0.35 6.71
N TYR A 44 -16.00 0.43 5.96
CA TYR A 44 -17.11 -0.08 5.14
C TYR A 44 -16.77 -0.10 3.65
N ASN A 45 -15.66 0.52 3.25
CA ASN A 45 -15.26 0.52 1.85
C ASN A 45 -14.67 -0.85 1.49
N PRO A 46 -15.17 -1.52 0.43
CA PRO A 46 -14.68 -2.85 0.08
C PRO A 46 -13.21 -2.90 -0.31
N ASN A 47 -12.62 -1.76 -0.69
CA ASN A 47 -11.21 -1.69 -1.06
C ASN A 47 -10.31 -1.18 0.07
N SER A 48 -10.87 -0.91 1.23
CA SER A 48 -10.11 -0.39 2.36
C SER A 48 -9.34 -1.48 3.08
N ILE A 49 -8.10 -1.18 3.47
CA ILE A 49 -7.33 -2.09 4.32
C ILE A 49 -7.92 -2.17 5.74
N ASN A 50 -8.80 -1.24 6.08
CA ASN A 50 -9.43 -1.20 7.41
C ASN A 50 -10.77 -1.92 7.45
N ASN A 51 -11.22 -2.48 6.32
CA ASN A 51 -12.46 -3.24 6.27
C ASN A 51 -12.17 -4.72 6.55
N PRO A 52 -12.55 -5.25 7.73
CA PRO A 52 -12.24 -6.64 8.08
C PRO A 52 -12.99 -7.67 7.25
N TYR A 53 -13.96 -7.23 6.43
CA TYR A 53 -14.73 -8.12 5.55
C TYR A 53 -14.34 -7.94 4.08
N GLY A 54 -13.40 -7.03 3.77
CA GLY A 54 -12.94 -6.80 2.42
C GLY A 54 -11.71 -7.61 2.08
N GLN A 55 -11.41 -7.73 0.78
CA GLN A 55 -10.29 -8.54 0.35
C GLN A 55 -8.92 -7.99 0.78
N TYR A 56 -8.84 -6.69 1.08
CA TYR A 56 -7.59 -6.07 1.48
C TYR A 56 -7.46 -5.83 2.98
N GLY A 57 -8.53 -6.04 3.72
CA GLY A 57 -8.54 -5.83 5.17
C GLY A 57 -8.88 -7.06 5.99
N SER A 58 -9.35 -8.13 5.36
CA SER A 58 -9.71 -9.36 6.07
C SER A 58 -8.47 -10.08 6.58
N PRO A 59 -8.45 -10.54 7.83
CA PRO A 59 -7.33 -11.32 8.35
C PRO A 59 -7.17 -12.70 7.69
N TYR A 60 -8.09 -13.08 6.80
CA TYR A 60 -8.08 -14.39 6.14
C TYR A 60 -7.85 -14.31 4.64
N SER A 61 -7.85 -13.12 4.06
CA SER A 61 -7.68 -12.95 2.63
C SER A 61 -6.20 -13.03 2.23
N PRO A 62 -5.87 -13.74 1.13
CA PRO A 62 -4.50 -13.79 0.64
C PRO A 62 -3.99 -12.45 0.11
N LYS A 63 -4.87 -11.46 -0.10
CA LYS A 63 -4.52 -10.13 -0.60
C LYS A 63 -4.52 -9.08 0.49
N SER A 64 -4.68 -9.47 1.73
CA SER A 64 -4.92 -8.54 2.83
C SER A 64 -3.62 -8.08 3.49
N ALA A 65 -3.62 -6.80 3.88
CA ALA A 65 -2.55 -6.22 4.67
C ALA A 65 -2.54 -6.75 6.11
N THR A 66 -3.66 -7.28 6.59
CA THR A 66 -3.79 -7.72 7.98
C THR A 66 -3.62 -9.23 8.16
N ASN A 67 -3.52 -9.98 7.08
CA ASN A 67 -3.31 -11.42 7.15
C ASN A 67 -1.82 -11.73 7.15
N PRO A 68 -1.26 -12.26 8.24
CA PRO A 68 0.17 -12.55 8.30
C PRO A 68 0.61 -13.67 7.35
N TYR A 69 -0.33 -14.40 6.79
CA TYR A 69 -0.06 -15.48 5.83
C TYR A 69 -0.42 -15.08 4.39
N ALA A 70 -0.71 -13.81 4.15
CA ALA A 70 -1.06 -13.35 2.81
C ALA A 70 0.11 -13.49 1.86
N THR A 71 -0.15 -14.04 0.68
CA THR A 71 0.87 -14.22 -0.35
C THR A 71 0.86 -13.09 -1.36
N GLU A 72 -0.21 -12.30 -1.40
CA GLU A 72 -0.41 -11.22 -2.37
C GLU A 72 -0.79 -9.93 -1.66
N ALA A 73 -0.12 -9.64 -0.55
CA ALA A 73 -0.37 -8.40 0.18
C ALA A 73 -0.06 -7.18 -0.71
N PRO A 74 -0.71 -6.03 -0.44
CA PRO A 74 -0.52 -4.84 -1.27
C PRO A 74 0.93 -4.35 -1.26
N MET A 75 1.31 -3.69 -2.36
CA MET A 75 2.63 -3.08 -2.48
C MET A 75 2.54 -1.59 -2.16
N LEU A 76 3.64 -1.03 -1.69
CA LEU A 76 3.73 0.40 -1.37
C LEU A 76 4.66 1.09 -2.35
N PHE A 77 4.25 2.27 -2.81
CA PHE A 77 5.06 3.12 -3.68
C PHE A 77 5.02 4.55 -3.17
N ASP A 78 6.17 5.21 -3.20
CA ASP A 78 6.21 6.63 -2.82
C ASP A 78 5.69 7.52 -3.96
N SER A 79 5.70 8.83 -3.76
CA SER A 79 5.18 9.78 -4.74
C SER A 79 6.00 9.79 -6.03
N GLN A 80 7.22 9.27 -5.99
CA GLN A 80 8.11 9.22 -7.14
C GLN A 80 8.08 7.85 -7.83
N GLY A 81 7.20 6.96 -7.37
CA GLY A 81 7.04 5.64 -7.96
C GLY A 81 8.03 4.59 -7.49
N ASN A 82 8.82 4.89 -6.47
CA ASN A 82 9.77 3.92 -5.92
C ASN A 82 9.05 2.92 -5.03
N PHE A 83 9.40 1.65 -5.18
CA PHE A 83 8.85 0.59 -4.34
C PHE A 83 9.34 0.76 -2.90
N ARG A 84 8.39 0.72 -1.97
CA ARG A 84 8.68 0.92 -0.54
C ARG A 84 8.28 -0.28 0.32
N GLY A 85 8.29 -1.46 -0.27
CA GLY A 85 8.00 -2.69 0.44
C GLY A 85 6.56 -3.13 0.28
N THR A 86 6.24 -4.22 0.94
CA THR A 86 4.92 -4.83 0.92
C THR A 86 4.20 -4.49 2.22
N LEU A 87 2.97 -4.01 2.09
CA LEU A 87 2.12 -3.74 3.25
C LEU A 87 1.56 -5.08 3.75
N SER A 88 2.38 -5.76 4.52
CA SER A 88 2.11 -7.11 4.99
C SER A 88 2.28 -7.18 6.49
N SER A 89 1.52 -8.06 7.12
CA SER A 89 1.67 -8.36 8.55
C SER A 89 2.63 -9.52 8.80
N ASN A 90 3.24 -10.07 7.74
CA ASN A 90 4.19 -11.16 7.87
C ASN A 90 5.55 -10.63 8.34
N PRO A 91 6.01 -11.00 9.54
CA PRO A 91 7.29 -10.50 10.05
C PRO A 91 8.51 -11.19 9.45
N TYR A 92 8.31 -12.20 8.59
CA TYR A 92 9.40 -12.99 8.02
C TYR A 92 9.64 -12.73 6.55
N ASP A 93 8.73 -12.05 5.87
CA ASP A 93 8.88 -11.69 4.46
C ASP A 93 9.94 -10.59 4.33
N PRO A 94 10.99 -10.80 3.51
CA PRO A 94 12.07 -9.81 3.39
C PRO A 94 11.61 -8.45 2.85
N ASN A 95 10.49 -8.38 2.15
CA ASN A 95 9.95 -7.12 1.64
C ASN A 95 8.86 -6.51 2.51
N SER A 96 8.50 -7.19 3.60
CA SER A 96 7.41 -6.74 4.46
C SER A 96 7.82 -5.56 5.34
N VAL A 97 6.92 -4.58 5.45
CA VAL A 97 7.12 -3.47 6.40
C VAL A 97 7.04 -3.93 7.86
N SER A 98 6.59 -5.14 8.10
CA SER A 98 6.49 -5.72 9.44
C SER A 98 7.71 -6.56 9.82
N ASN A 99 8.66 -6.73 8.91
CA ASN A 99 9.88 -7.49 9.20
C ASN A 99 10.95 -6.57 9.79
N PRO A 100 11.26 -6.71 11.09
CA PRO A 100 12.22 -5.81 11.74
C PRO A 100 13.67 -6.01 11.28
N TYR A 101 13.93 -7.06 10.50
CA TYR A 101 15.25 -7.33 9.96
C TYR A 101 15.32 -7.11 8.45
N GLY A 102 14.22 -6.72 7.84
CA GLY A 102 14.15 -6.49 6.41
C GLY A 102 14.45 -5.06 6.03
N ARG A 103 14.69 -4.84 4.73
CA ARG A 103 15.04 -3.52 4.19
C ARG A 103 13.94 -2.50 4.45
N TYR A 104 12.67 -2.92 4.41
CA TYR A 104 11.54 -2.01 4.49
C TYR A 104 10.87 -1.98 5.86
N GLY A 105 11.29 -2.83 6.77
CA GLY A 105 10.72 -2.91 8.11
C GLY A 105 11.69 -2.65 9.24
N SER A 106 12.99 -2.63 8.96
CA SER A 106 14.00 -2.41 10.00
C SER A 106 13.99 -0.96 10.49
N PRO A 107 14.05 -0.72 11.81
CA PRO A 107 14.14 0.65 12.32
C PRO A 107 15.45 1.35 11.98
N TYR A 108 16.41 0.64 11.39
CA TYR A 108 17.71 1.19 11.04
C TYR A 108 17.95 1.35 9.55
N SER A 109 17.07 0.81 8.72
CA SER A 109 17.21 0.91 7.26
C SER A 109 16.73 2.26 6.76
N PRO A 110 17.49 2.91 5.85
CA PRO A 110 17.06 4.19 5.28
C PRO A 110 15.79 4.09 4.44
N ASP A 111 15.43 2.89 3.98
CA ASP A 111 14.23 2.67 3.17
C ASP A 111 13.01 2.26 3.98
N SER A 112 13.16 2.13 5.29
CA SER A 112 12.10 1.60 6.14
C SER A 112 11.14 2.67 6.63
N ILE A 113 9.86 2.34 6.60
CA ILE A 113 8.82 3.16 7.22
C ILE A 113 9.01 3.29 8.73
N ASN A 114 9.69 2.33 9.34
CA ASN A 114 9.89 2.29 10.79
C ASN A 114 11.15 3.05 11.24
N ASN A 115 11.89 3.62 10.30
CA ASN A 115 13.07 4.42 10.64
C ASN A 115 12.71 5.91 10.59
N PRO A 116 12.64 6.58 11.75
CA PRO A 116 12.27 8.01 11.80
C PRO A 116 13.34 8.93 11.22
N TYR A 117 14.53 8.43 10.95
CA TYR A 117 15.62 9.18 10.33
C TYR A 117 15.79 8.84 8.86
N GLY A 118 14.96 7.95 8.32
CA GLY A 118 14.96 7.54 6.92
C GLY A 118 13.61 7.78 6.30
N ALA A 119 13.13 6.78 5.56
CA ALA A 119 11.86 6.88 4.85
C ALA A 119 10.66 7.13 5.77
N GLY A 120 10.76 6.77 7.04
CA GLY A 120 9.70 6.96 8.02
C GLY A 120 9.74 8.30 8.74
N ASN A 121 10.52 9.26 8.26
CA ASN A 121 10.65 10.57 8.89
C ASN A 121 9.30 11.29 8.94
N PRO A 122 8.79 11.64 10.15
CA PRO A 122 7.47 12.26 10.29
C PRO A 122 7.40 13.69 9.76
N TYR A 123 8.51 14.28 9.39
CA TYR A 123 8.56 15.65 8.84
C TYR A 123 8.69 15.67 7.32
N SER A 124 8.91 14.54 6.70
CA SER A 124 8.95 14.46 5.24
C SER A 124 7.54 14.54 4.66
N ALA A 125 7.36 15.36 3.62
CA ALA A 125 6.05 15.54 2.99
C ALA A 125 5.49 14.24 2.43
N ASP A 126 6.36 13.31 2.08
CA ASP A 126 5.97 12.05 1.44
C ASP A 126 5.80 10.90 2.43
N SER A 127 6.22 11.10 3.67
CA SER A 127 6.23 10.01 4.64
C SER A 127 4.83 9.64 5.13
N PRO A 128 4.54 8.33 5.25
CA PRO A 128 3.30 7.87 5.87
C PRO A 128 3.16 8.30 7.33
N ASN A 129 4.27 8.62 7.98
CA ASN A 129 4.26 9.02 9.40
C ASN A 129 4.03 10.51 9.59
N ASN A 130 3.95 11.27 8.51
CA ASN A 130 3.64 12.70 8.60
C ASN A 130 2.12 12.90 8.62
N PRO A 131 1.55 13.43 9.72
CA PRO A 131 0.10 13.61 9.81
C PRO A 131 -0.45 14.67 8.85
N TYR A 132 0.42 15.44 8.21
CA TYR A 132 0.03 16.44 7.22
C TYR A 132 0.55 16.12 5.83
N GLY A 133 1.15 14.93 5.66
CA GLY A 133 1.76 14.53 4.39
C GLY A 133 0.82 13.74 3.50
N ASN A 134 1.36 13.35 2.34
CA ASN A 134 0.61 12.59 1.34
C ASN A 134 0.67 11.09 1.57
N GLY A 135 1.73 10.60 2.20
CA GLY A 135 1.93 9.18 2.40
C GLY A 135 2.33 8.44 1.14
N TRP A 136 2.26 7.12 1.19
CA TRP A 136 2.63 6.24 0.09
C TRP A 136 1.40 5.58 -0.50
N LYS A 137 1.39 5.44 -1.82
CA LYS A 137 0.29 4.79 -2.54
C LYS A 137 0.28 3.30 -2.26
N ILE A 138 -0.89 2.77 -1.97
CA ILE A 138 -1.12 1.34 -1.76
C ILE A 138 -1.70 0.76 -3.04
N ILE A 139 -1.01 -0.21 -3.63
CA ILE A 139 -1.44 -0.87 -4.85
C ILE A 139 -1.69 -2.33 -4.54
N GLY A 140 -2.94 -2.78 -4.68
CA GLY A 140 -3.30 -4.17 -4.50
C GLY A 140 -2.79 -5.04 -5.64
N ARG A 141 -2.70 -6.32 -5.40
CA ARG A 141 -2.28 -7.30 -6.41
C ARG A 141 -3.42 -8.17 -6.90
#